data_3d711bc8075c1ed0dc611a1b41c4cf12
#
_entry.id   3d711bc8075c1ed0dc611a1b41c4cf12
#
_cell.length_a   1.000
_cell.length_b   1.000
_cell.length_c   1.000
_cell.angle_alpha   90.00
_cell.angle_beta   90.00
_cell.angle_gamma   90.00
#
_symmetry.space_group_name_H-M   'P 1'
#
loop_
_entity.id
_entity.type
_entity.pdbx_description
1 polymer ?
#
loop_
_entity_poly.entity_id
_entity_poly.type
_entity_poly.pdbx_seq_one_letter_code
_entity_poly.pdbx_strand_id
1 'polypeptide(L)'
;MTKYIFVTGGVVSGLGKGITAASLGRLLKARGLKVAAQKLDPYINVDPGTMSPYQHGEVYVTEDGAETDLDLGHYERFIDEDLNQYSNLTTGKVYSNVISKERRGAYLGATVQTIPHITDEIKRFIYNVGSKTEADVVITEVGGTIGDIESQPFIEAIRQVGHEVGPGNALYIHVTLVPYLKASGEHKSKPTQHSVKELQGLGITPDIIVLRCDEPITDPSIFRKIAGFCNVKLDCVIENLTLPILYEAPLYLERANLSAVVCRELRLSTPEPDLSQWQAMVAAIKSRSKSVSIGLVGKYVQLHDAYLSVAEALRHAGFALGAKVDIQWIDSETVTADTQDELLSQLDGILVPGGFGSRGIEGMILAAQYAREHRIPYLGICLGMQIAVIEFARHVLGLTGADSGEFAPECRHKVIDFMPGQGEDIDKGGTLRLGSYPCVIAEGTTMARCYGGAQIWERHRHRYEFNNDYRDALRAAGMTISGLSPDGRLVEAVELSSQPFYVGVQYHPEFKSRPTRPHPLFQGFLAAALESGK
;
A
#
# COMPACT_ATOMS: atom_id res chain seq x y z
N MET A 1 -12.54 26.76 -1.67
CA MET A 1 -12.92 26.13 -0.38
C MET A 1 -12.89 24.63 -0.59
N THR A 2 -12.11 23.89 0.21
CA THR A 2 -11.99 22.44 0.12
C THR A 2 -13.33 21.76 0.36
N LYS A 3 -13.66 20.76 -0.43
CA LYS A 3 -14.83 19.89 -0.29
C LYS A 3 -14.43 18.59 0.40
N TYR A 4 -15.33 18.03 1.19
CA TYR A 4 -15.07 16.80 1.97
C TYR A 4 -16.02 15.68 1.54
N ILE A 5 -15.46 14.53 1.24
CA ILE A 5 -16.22 13.31 0.91
C ILE A 5 -15.89 12.28 1.98
N PHE A 6 -16.91 11.78 2.68
CA PHE A 6 -16.76 10.74 3.69
C PHE A 6 -17.27 9.41 3.16
N VAL A 7 -16.39 8.41 3.11
CA VAL A 7 -16.72 7.05 2.66
C VAL A 7 -16.86 6.16 3.88
N THR A 8 -18.07 5.72 4.16
CA THR A 8 -18.38 4.78 5.23
C THR A 8 -18.81 3.43 4.66
N GLY A 9 -18.83 2.37 5.45
CA GLY A 9 -19.30 1.09 4.99
C GLY A 9 -20.07 0.32 6.05
N GLY A 10 -20.90 -0.59 5.59
CA GLY A 10 -21.70 -1.41 6.47
C GLY A 10 -21.91 -2.82 5.95
N VAL A 11 -22.53 -3.65 6.78
CA VAL A 11 -22.82 -5.08 6.61
C VAL A 11 -21.63 -5.97 6.96
N VAL A 12 -20.49 -5.85 6.27
CA VAL A 12 -19.25 -6.64 6.52
C VAL A 12 -18.01 -5.80 6.24
N SER A 13 -16.87 -6.19 6.83
CA SER A 13 -15.55 -5.65 6.46
C SER A 13 -15.12 -6.15 5.07
N GLY A 14 -14.11 -5.52 4.47
CA GLY A 14 -13.59 -5.96 3.17
C GLY A 14 -14.50 -5.67 1.96
N LEU A 15 -15.53 -4.82 2.11
CA LEU A 15 -16.45 -4.44 1.00
C LEU A 15 -15.80 -3.63 -0.13
N GLY A 16 -14.53 -3.25 -0.01
CA GLY A 16 -13.85 -2.44 -1.00
C GLY A 16 -14.18 -0.94 -0.90
N LYS A 17 -14.36 -0.41 0.32
CA LYS A 17 -14.43 1.03 0.59
C LYS A 17 -13.20 1.75 0.03
N GLY A 18 -11.99 1.22 0.31
CA GLY A 18 -10.72 1.77 -0.17
C GLY A 18 -10.65 1.86 -1.69
N ILE A 19 -11.04 0.81 -2.39
CA ILE A 19 -11.08 0.80 -3.86
C ILE A 19 -12.14 1.77 -4.41
N THR A 20 -13.29 1.89 -3.74
CA THR A 20 -14.31 2.87 -4.13
C THR A 20 -13.79 4.30 -3.94
N ALA A 21 -13.15 4.60 -2.80
CA ALA A 21 -12.54 5.90 -2.51
C ALA A 21 -11.40 6.22 -3.49
N ALA A 22 -10.50 5.27 -3.73
CA ALA A 22 -9.39 5.40 -4.67
C ALA A 22 -9.87 5.62 -6.11
N SER A 23 -10.88 4.86 -6.55
CA SER A 23 -11.50 5.00 -7.88
C SER A 23 -12.15 6.38 -8.04
N LEU A 24 -12.91 6.83 -7.05
CA LEU A 24 -13.49 8.16 -7.06
C LEU A 24 -12.41 9.25 -7.10
N GLY A 25 -11.34 9.09 -6.31
CA GLY A 25 -10.20 10.00 -6.33
C GLY A 25 -9.57 10.11 -7.73
N ARG A 26 -9.40 8.97 -8.41
CA ARG A 26 -8.93 8.94 -9.81
C ARG A 26 -9.87 9.70 -10.75
N LEU A 27 -11.18 9.48 -10.62
CA LEU A 27 -12.19 10.13 -11.46
C LEU A 27 -12.23 11.65 -11.26
N LEU A 28 -12.17 12.12 -10.01
CA LEU A 28 -12.14 13.54 -9.70
C LEU A 28 -10.83 14.21 -10.18
N LYS A 29 -9.69 13.52 -10.04
CA LYS A 29 -8.42 13.97 -10.63
C LYS A 29 -8.50 14.08 -12.15
N ALA A 30 -9.15 13.12 -12.83
CA ALA A 30 -9.36 13.15 -14.27
C ALA A 30 -10.27 14.30 -14.70
N ARG A 31 -11.08 14.87 -13.81
CA ARG A 31 -11.88 16.09 -14.00
C ARG A 31 -11.08 17.38 -13.71
N GLY A 32 -9.78 17.27 -13.43
CA GLY A 32 -8.89 18.41 -13.18
C GLY A 32 -8.86 18.91 -11.74
N LEU A 33 -9.46 18.18 -10.78
CA LEU A 33 -9.43 18.54 -9.36
C LEU A 33 -8.18 18.03 -8.68
N LYS A 34 -7.67 18.80 -7.72
CA LYS A 34 -6.62 18.36 -6.80
C LYS A 34 -7.25 17.57 -5.66
N VAL A 35 -6.93 16.28 -5.59
CA VAL A 35 -7.57 15.33 -4.65
C VAL A 35 -6.56 14.86 -3.63
N ALA A 36 -6.95 14.88 -2.35
CA ALA A 36 -6.24 14.22 -1.27
C ALA A 36 -7.09 13.08 -0.69
N ALA A 37 -6.42 12.00 -0.27
CA ALA A 37 -7.07 10.86 0.36
C ALA A 37 -6.61 10.70 1.81
N GLN A 38 -7.52 10.22 2.67
CA GLN A 38 -7.29 9.98 4.09
C GLN A 38 -8.02 8.73 4.56
N LYS A 39 -7.38 7.98 5.46
CA LYS A 39 -7.96 6.82 6.16
C LYS A 39 -8.05 7.10 7.66
N LEU A 40 -9.20 6.81 8.25
CA LEU A 40 -9.44 6.81 9.70
C LEU A 40 -9.57 5.37 10.17
N ASP A 41 -8.62 4.87 10.95
CA ASP A 41 -8.58 3.49 11.42
C ASP A 41 -9.00 3.38 12.89
N PRO A 42 -10.02 2.57 13.21
CA PRO A 42 -10.59 2.52 14.55
C PRO A 42 -9.80 1.70 15.56
N TYR A 43 -8.66 1.10 15.21
CA TYR A 43 -7.85 0.34 16.16
C TYR A 43 -7.03 1.25 17.12
N ILE A 44 -6.65 0.67 18.30
CA ILE A 44 -5.97 1.38 19.40
C ILE A 44 -4.45 1.51 19.18
N ASN A 45 -3.86 0.82 18.22
CA ASN A 45 -2.45 1.00 17.90
C ASN A 45 -2.20 2.46 17.43
N VAL A 46 -1.07 3.04 17.86
CA VAL A 46 -0.70 4.41 17.45
C VAL A 46 -0.44 4.48 15.95
N ASP A 47 0.20 3.45 15.42
CA ASP A 47 0.42 3.18 14.01
C ASP A 47 0.50 1.66 13.77
N PRO A 48 0.49 1.17 12.52
CA PRO A 48 0.61 -0.26 12.23
C PRO A 48 2.04 -0.80 12.29
N GLY A 49 3.06 0.02 12.57
CA GLY A 49 4.48 -0.35 12.48
C GLY A 49 4.89 -1.54 13.33
N THR A 50 4.19 -1.77 14.47
CA THR A 50 4.43 -2.90 15.36
C THR A 50 3.45 -4.05 15.19
N MET A 51 2.49 -3.94 14.26
CA MET A 51 1.47 -4.97 14.04
C MET A 51 2.03 -6.13 13.21
N SER A 52 1.47 -7.33 13.46
CA SER A 52 1.84 -8.50 12.67
C SER A 52 1.29 -8.40 11.24
N PRO A 53 2.13 -8.58 10.20
CA PRO A 53 1.65 -8.62 8.83
C PRO A 53 0.58 -9.69 8.55
N TYR A 54 0.54 -10.76 9.34
CA TYR A 54 -0.51 -11.79 9.23
C TYR A 54 -1.90 -11.31 9.67
N GLN A 55 -1.98 -10.27 10.50
CA GLN A 55 -3.26 -9.75 10.99
C GLN A 55 -3.71 -8.49 10.24
N HIS A 56 -2.75 -7.69 9.76
CA HIS A 56 -3.02 -6.36 9.25
C HIS A 56 -2.65 -6.16 7.77
N GLY A 57 -1.91 -7.11 7.17
CA GLY A 57 -1.31 -6.94 5.86
C GLY A 57 0.00 -6.13 5.92
N GLU A 58 0.40 -5.56 4.79
CA GLU A 58 1.63 -4.76 4.72
C GLU A 58 1.50 -3.45 5.50
N VAL A 59 2.62 -2.99 6.06
CA VAL A 59 2.76 -1.62 6.57
C VAL A 59 3.22 -0.74 5.43
N TYR A 60 2.36 0.17 4.99
CA TYR A 60 2.66 1.10 3.91
C TYR A 60 3.37 2.35 4.47
N VAL A 61 4.47 2.79 3.84
CA VAL A 61 5.23 3.96 4.29
C VAL A 61 5.04 5.11 3.32
N THR A 62 4.62 6.27 3.84
CA THR A 62 4.44 7.51 3.06
C THR A 62 5.78 8.18 2.73
N GLU A 63 5.74 9.19 1.85
CA GLU A 63 6.93 9.94 1.45
C GLU A 63 7.63 10.63 2.64
N ASP A 64 6.87 11.12 3.61
CA ASP A 64 7.37 11.78 4.83
C ASP A 64 7.59 10.82 6.02
N GLY A 65 7.52 9.49 5.80
CA GLY A 65 7.93 8.47 6.76
C GLY A 65 6.86 8.02 7.75
N ALA A 66 5.59 8.28 7.51
CA ALA A 66 4.53 7.71 8.33
C ALA A 66 4.32 6.22 7.98
N GLU A 67 4.27 5.36 9.00
CA GLU A 67 3.82 3.98 8.89
C GLU A 67 2.29 3.96 8.90
N THR A 68 1.68 3.34 7.91
CA THR A 68 0.25 3.48 7.63
C THR A 68 -0.39 2.17 7.18
N ASP A 69 -1.71 2.17 7.10
CA ASP A 69 -2.51 1.08 6.55
C ASP A 69 -2.27 0.85 5.06
N LEU A 70 -2.44 -0.38 4.61
CA LEU A 70 -2.24 -0.80 3.20
C LEU A 70 -3.16 -0.09 2.19
N ASP A 71 -4.33 0.41 2.63
CA ASP A 71 -5.26 1.14 1.78
C ASP A 71 -4.65 2.43 1.20
N LEU A 72 -3.66 3.02 1.90
CA LEU A 72 -2.94 4.17 1.38
C LEU A 72 -2.20 3.84 0.08
N GLY A 73 -1.70 2.62 -0.04
CA GLY A 73 -1.14 2.13 -1.29
C GLY A 73 -2.16 2.11 -2.43
N HIS A 74 -3.41 1.73 -2.16
CA HIS A 74 -4.47 1.82 -3.16
C HIS A 74 -4.74 3.27 -3.57
N TYR A 75 -4.80 4.21 -2.62
CA TYR A 75 -5.01 5.62 -2.94
C TYR A 75 -3.89 6.15 -3.83
N GLU A 76 -2.62 5.93 -3.47
CA GLU A 76 -1.49 6.38 -4.27
C GLU A 76 -1.47 5.74 -5.67
N ARG A 77 -1.77 4.44 -5.79
CA ARG A 77 -1.79 3.74 -7.08
C ARG A 77 -2.87 4.25 -8.03
N PHE A 78 -4.05 4.59 -7.50
CA PHE A 78 -5.17 5.06 -8.32
C PHE A 78 -5.12 6.56 -8.58
N ILE A 79 -4.87 7.37 -7.55
CA ILE A 79 -4.88 8.83 -7.64
C ILE A 79 -3.59 9.35 -8.27
N ASP A 80 -2.47 8.60 -8.14
CA ASP A 80 -1.12 8.99 -8.55
C ASP A 80 -0.69 10.32 -7.90
N GLU A 81 -0.83 10.37 -6.57
CA GLU A 81 -0.33 11.41 -5.68
C GLU A 81 0.36 10.77 -4.49
N ASP A 82 1.47 11.33 -4.05
CA ASP A 82 2.16 10.86 -2.85
C ASP A 82 1.43 11.35 -1.60
N LEU A 83 1.15 10.43 -0.68
CA LEU A 83 0.47 10.71 0.57
C LEU A 83 1.46 11.06 1.68
N ASN A 84 0.94 11.57 2.80
CA ASN A 84 1.72 12.07 3.92
C ASN A 84 1.12 11.66 5.27
N GLN A 85 1.79 12.05 6.37
CA GLN A 85 1.39 11.71 7.75
C GLN A 85 -0.04 12.12 8.16
N TYR A 86 -0.67 13.04 7.43
CA TYR A 86 -2.07 13.43 7.66
C TYR A 86 -3.05 12.51 6.93
N SER A 87 -2.56 11.65 6.06
CA SER A 87 -3.39 10.74 5.27
C SER A 87 -3.84 9.50 6.06
N ASN A 88 -3.26 9.23 7.24
CA ASN A 88 -3.69 8.13 8.11
C ASN A 88 -3.81 8.57 9.57
N LEU A 89 -4.94 8.29 10.18
CA LEU A 89 -5.22 8.58 11.58
C LEU A 89 -5.84 7.38 12.27
N THR A 90 -5.19 6.88 13.32
CA THR A 90 -5.69 5.79 14.16
C THR A 90 -6.35 6.33 15.42
N THR A 91 -7.24 5.55 16.04
CA THR A 91 -7.78 5.84 17.37
C THR A 91 -6.66 6.02 18.38
N GLY A 92 -5.65 5.14 18.36
CA GLY A 92 -4.51 5.24 19.28
C GLY A 92 -3.76 6.56 19.16
N LYS A 93 -3.52 7.04 17.94
CA LYS A 93 -2.86 8.34 17.70
C LYS A 93 -3.70 9.52 18.21
N VAL A 94 -5.02 9.47 18.02
CA VAL A 94 -5.95 10.49 18.55
C VAL A 94 -5.87 10.56 20.07
N TYR A 95 -6.05 9.42 20.75
CA TYR A 95 -6.03 9.37 22.21
C TYR A 95 -4.66 9.72 22.78
N SER A 96 -3.57 9.24 22.19
CA SER A 96 -2.20 9.60 22.59
C SER A 96 -1.98 11.12 22.54
N ASN A 97 -2.43 11.77 21.46
CA ASN A 97 -2.32 13.22 21.31
C ASN A 97 -3.14 13.98 22.36
N VAL A 98 -4.38 13.56 22.61
CA VAL A 98 -5.28 14.22 23.59
C VAL A 98 -4.75 14.01 25.01
N ILE A 99 -4.33 12.81 25.38
CA ILE A 99 -3.73 12.52 26.68
C ILE A 99 -2.44 13.30 26.89
N SER A 100 -1.57 13.37 25.87
CA SER A 100 -0.34 14.16 25.94
C SER A 100 -0.61 15.66 26.16
N LYS A 101 -1.64 16.22 25.52
CA LYS A 101 -2.08 17.62 25.71
C LYS A 101 -2.65 17.82 27.13
N GLU A 102 -3.45 16.88 27.64
CA GLU A 102 -3.97 16.91 29.00
C GLU A 102 -2.83 16.96 30.02
N ARG A 103 -1.87 16.04 29.91
CA ARG A 103 -0.71 15.96 30.83
C ARG A 103 0.16 17.23 30.80
N ARG A 104 0.18 17.98 29.70
CA ARG A 104 0.87 19.27 29.57
C ARG A 104 0.03 20.47 30.02
N GLY A 105 -1.20 20.25 30.53
CA GLY A 105 -2.11 21.28 30.99
C GLY A 105 -2.76 22.11 29.88
N ALA A 106 -2.78 21.63 28.66
CA ALA A 106 -3.32 22.36 27.50
C ALA A 106 -4.82 22.66 27.61
N TYR A 107 -5.55 21.92 28.41
CA TYR A 107 -6.99 22.08 28.61
C TYR A 107 -7.36 22.90 29.87
N LEU A 108 -6.37 23.55 30.52
CA LEU A 108 -6.56 24.54 31.62
C LEU A 108 -7.48 24.02 32.74
N GLY A 109 -7.42 22.73 33.07
CA GLY A 109 -8.21 22.09 34.12
C GLY A 109 -9.63 21.67 33.71
N ALA A 110 -10.00 21.80 32.43
CA ALA A 110 -11.28 21.28 31.94
C ALA A 110 -11.35 19.74 32.02
N THR A 111 -12.55 19.20 32.23
CA THR A 111 -12.80 17.77 32.10
C THR A 111 -12.68 17.38 30.62
N VAL A 112 -11.70 16.52 30.29
CA VAL A 112 -11.48 16.03 28.90
C VAL A 112 -12.46 14.92 28.61
N GLN A 113 -13.24 15.06 27.52
CA GLN A 113 -14.32 14.15 27.13
C GLN A 113 -14.20 13.79 25.64
N THR A 114 -14.92 12.75 25.21
CA THR A 114 -14.95 12.36 23.80
C THR A 114 -15.42 13.53 22.92
N ILE A 115 -16.50 14.19 23.31
CA ILE A 115 -16.99 15.43 22.72
C ILE A 115 -16.72 16.56 23.74
N PRO A 116 -15.99 17.61 23.40
CA PRO A 116 -15.46 17.92 22.08
C PRO A 116 -14.01 17.45 21.83
N HIS A 117 -13.25 17.02 22.83
CA HIS A 117 -11.78 16.96 22.78
C HIS A 117 -11.26 15.90 21.77
N ILE A 118 -11.84 14.69 21.77
CA ILE A 118 -11.47 13.63 20.82
C ILE A 118 -11.97 13.98 19.41
N THR A 119 -13.23 14.42 19.31
CA THR A 119 -13.80 14.81 18.00
C THR A 119 -13.08 16.01 17.39
N ASP A 120 -12.67 17.01 18.17
CA ASP A 120 -11.88 18.15 17.68
C ASP A 120 -10.50 17.73 17.18
N GLU A 121 -9.84 16.78 17.86
CA GLU A 121 -8.57 16.23 17.39
C GLU A 121 -8.73 15.51 16.06
N ILE A 122 -9.79 14.71 15.88
CA ILE A 122 -10.10 14.04 14.60
C ILE A 122 -10.39 15.08 13.51
N LYS A 123 -11.25 16.06 13.78
CA LYS A 123 -11.59 17.14 12.83
C LYS A 123 -10.34 17.91 12.40
N ARG A 124 -9.44 18.20 13.35
CA ARG A 124 -8.17 18.86 13.06
C ARG A 124 -7.33 18.09 12.02
N PHE A 125 -7.28 16.76 12.11
CA PHE A 125 -6.61 15.92 11.11
C PHE A 125 -7.31 15.97 9.75
N ILE A 126 -8.65 15.92 9.73
CA ILE A 126 -9.43 16.02 8.48
C ILE A 126 -9.18 17.36 7.79
N TYR A 127 -9.18 18.46 8.52
CA TYR A 127 -8.91 19.79 7.96
C TYR A 127 -7.44 19.97 7.54
N ASN A 128 -6.50 19.39 8.31
CA ASN A 128 -5.08 19.50 8.02
C ASN A 128 -4.70 18.85 6.69
N VAL A 129 -5.26 17.69 6.34
CA VAL A 129 -4.92 17.06 5.06
C VAL A 129 -5.32 17.98 3.90
N GLY A 130 -6.50 18.59 3.94
CA GLY A 130 -6.94 19.53 2.91
C GLY A 130 -6.07 20.79 2.83
N SER A 131 -5.75 21.39 3.98
CA SER A 131 -4.98 22.64 4.02
C SER A 131 -3.50 22.44 3.65
N LYS A 132 -2.89 21.31 4.06
CA LYS A 132 -1.47 21.02 3.78
C LYS A 132 -1.22 20.60 2.34
N THR A 133 -2.19 19.95 1.71
CA THR A 133 -2.10 19.54 0.30
C THR A 133 -2.73 20.56 -0.65
N GLU A 134 -3.39 21.61 -0.14
CA GLU A 134 -4.16 22.57 -0.93
C GLU A 134 -5.19 21.87 -1.84
N ALA A 135 -5.81 20.80 -1.34
CA ALA A 135 -6.72 19.98 -2.11
C ALA A 135 -8.07 20.70 -2.35
N ASP A 136 -8.61 20.55 -3.56
CA ASP A 136 -9.98 20.93 -3.87
C ASP A 136 -10.97 20.01 -3.17
N VAL A 137 -10.62 18.70 -3.12
CA VAL A 137 -11.45 17.65 -2.54
C VAL A 137 -10.59 16.75 -1.64
N VAL A 138 -11.09 16.51 -0.42
CA VAL A 138 -10.54 15.50 0.50
C VAL A 138 -11.50 14.33 0.57
N ILE A 139 -11.02 13.13 0.26
CA ILE A 139 -11.77 11.87 0.41
C ILE A 139 -11.27 11.19 1.67
N THR A 140 -12.13 11.09 2.68
CA THR A 140 -11.83 10.43 3.95
C THR A 140 -12.61 9.12 4.07
N GLU A 141 -11.91 7.99 4.09
CA GLU A 141 -12.49 6.69 4.36
C GLU A 141 -12.50 6.41 5.86
N VAL A 142 -13.65 5.99 6.38
CA VAL A 142 -13.77 5.52 7.76
C VAL A 142 -13.64 3.99 7.79
N GLY A 143 -12.63 3.51 8.49
CA GLY A 143 -12.39 2.08 8.73
C GLY A 143 -13.47 1.44 9.59
N GLY A 144 -13.51 0.11 9.58
CA GLY A 144 -14.53 -0.66 10.29
C GLY A 144 -15.89 -0.70 9.58
N THR A 145 -16.88 -1.18 10.29
CA THR A 145 -18.26 -1.32 9.83
C THR A 145 -19.17 -0.39 10.63
N ILE A 146 -20.14 0.21 9.99
CA ILE A 146 -21.11 1.06 10.72
C ILE A 146 -21.79 0.25 11.80
N GLY A 147 -21.86 0.81 13.01
CA GLY A 147 -22.32 0.12 14.23
C GLY A 147 -21.20 -0.38 15.14
N ASP A 148 -19.96 -0.48 14.64
CA ASP A 148 -18.80 -0.84 15.47
C ASP A 148 -18.54 0.26 16.51
N ILE A 149 -18.33 -0.15 17.77
CA ILE A 149 -18.09 0.78 18.89
C ILE A 149 -16.84 1.62 18.65
N GLU A 150 -15.81 0.99 18.12
CA GLU A 150 -14.49 1.59 17.90
C GLU A 150 -14.54 2.76 16.91
N SER A 151 -15.44 2.72 15.94
CA SER A 151 -15.55 3.77 14.89
C SER A 151 -16.45 4.95 15.29
N GLN A 152 -17.21 4.86 16.39
CA GLN A 152 -18.17 5.89 16.79
C GLN A 152 -17.57 7.30 16.92
N PRO A 153 -16.38 7.52 17.53
CA PRO A 153 -15.79 8.86 17.58
C PRO A 153 -15.48 9.46 16.19
N PHE A 154 -15.09 8.61 15.23
CA PHE A 154 -14.86 9.03 13.85
C PHE A 154 -16.17 9.41 13.15
N ILE A 155 -17.21 8.58 13.31
CA ILE A 155 -18.54 8.87 12.75
C ILE A 155 -19.10 10.18 13.31
N GLU A 156 -18.98 10.40 14.62
CA GLU A 156 -19.39 11.67 15.24
C GLU A 156 -18.58 12.86 14.71
N ALA A 157 -17.26 12.71 14.55
CA ALA A 157 -16.41 13.77 14.03
C ALA A 157 -16.78 14.15 12.58
N ILE A 158 -16.98 13.17 11.68
CA ILE A 158 -17.37 13.46 10.29
C ILE A 158 -18.77 14.07 10.21
N ARG A 159 -19.70 13.70 11.10
CA ARG A 159 -21.02 14.33 11.22
C ARG A 159 -20.88 15.82 11.58
N GLN A 160 -19.99 16.13 12.56
CA GLN A 160 -19.72 17.51 12.95
C GLN A 160 -19.07 18.30 11.80
N VAL A 161 -18.09 17.73 11.09
CA VAL A 161 -17.48 18.37 9.92
C VAL A 161 -18.54 18.75 8.89
N GLY A 162 -19.46 17.83 8.55
CA GLY A 162 -20.54 18.12 7.60
C GLY A 162 -21.43 19.27 8.02
N HIS A 163 -21.71 19.38 9.33
CA HIS A 163 -22.47 20.50 9.89
C HIS A 163 -21.67 21.83 9.83
N GLU A 164 -20.38 21.80 10.18
CA GLU A 164 -19.52 22.97 10.23
C GLU A 164 -19.25 23.58 8.84
N VAL A 165 -18.99 22.73 7.84
CA VAL A 165 -18.69 23.21 6.48
C VAL A 165 -19.96 23.58 5.69
N GLY A 166 -21.11 23.08 6.12
CA GLY A 166 -22.43 23.40 5.57
C GLY A 166 -22.77 22.66 4.27
N PRO A 167 -24.03 22.79 3.82
CA PRO A 167 -24.57 22.05 2.68
C PRO A 167 -23.80 22.29 1.38
N GLY A 168 -23.51 21.22 0.65
CA GLY A 168 -22.78 21.25 -0.63
C GLY A 168 -21.26 21.37 -0.47
N ASN A 169 -20.73 21.29 0.79
CA ASN A 169 -19.29 21.25 1.06
C ASN A 169 -18.84 19.93 1.70
N ALA A 170 -19.79 19.12 2.18
CA ALA A 170 -19.57 17.73 2.59
C ALA A 170 -20.54 16.80 1.86
N LEU A 171 -20.10 15.55 1.66
CA LEU A 171 -20.87 14.50 0.98
C LEU A 171 -20.58 13.16 1.63
N TYR A 172 -21.61 12.36 1.88
CA TYR A 172 -21.50 11.05 2.51
C TYR A 172 -21.81 9.94 1.51
N ILE A 173 -20.83 9.10 1.25
CA ILE A 173 -20.95 7.88 0.44
C ILE A 173 -20.98 6.68 1.38
N HIS A 174 -22.01 5.85 1.26
CA HIS A 174 -22.13 4.64 2.04
C HIS A 174 -22.02 3.40 1.17
N VAL A 175 -20.98 2.61 1.38
CA VAL A 175 -20.71 1.36 0.65
C VAL A 175 -21.39 0.21 1.37
N THR A 176 -22.25 -0.54 0.69
CA THR A 176 -23.05 -1.62 1.27
C THR A 176 -23.01 -2.86 0.41
N LEU A 177 -23.50 -3.99 0.93
CA LEU A 177 -23.58 -5.26 0.24
C LEU A 177 -25.01 -5.53 -0.26
N VAL A 178 -25.13 -5.93 -1.52
CA VAL A 178 -26.34 -6.51 -2.11
C VAL A 178 -26.03 -7.95 -2.51
N PRO A 179 -26.21 -8.92 -1.62
CA PRO A 179 -25.89 -10.32 -1.93
C PRO A 179 -26.87 -10.91 -2.92
N TYR A 180 -26.35 -11.76 -3.83
CA TYR A 180 -27.15 -12.61 -4.68
C TYR A 180 -27.33 -13.97 -4.01
N LEU A 181 -28.56 -14.36 -3.75
CA LEU A 181 -28.88 -15.65 -3.15
C LEU A 181 -29.12 -16.68 -4.26
N LYS A 182 -28.15 -17.53 -4.53
CA LYS A 182 -28.22 -18.56 -5.58
C LYS A 182 -29.44 -19.48 -5.44
N ALA A 183 -29.84 -19.82 -4.21
CA ALA A 183 -30.98 -20.69 -3.94
C ALA A 183 -32.32 -20.11 -4.39
N SER A 184 -32.49 -18.77 -4.28
CA SER A 184 -33.74 -18.08 -4.69
C SER A 184 -33.59 -17.34 -6.02
N GLY A 185 -32.39 -17.25 -6.59
CA GLY A 185 -32.13 -16.58 -7.86
C GLY A 185 -32.35 -15.06 -7.82
N GLU A 186 -32.13 -14.42 -6.67
CA GLU A 186 -32.45 -13.01 -6.52
C GLU A 186 -31.46 -12.23 -5.64
N HIS A 187 -31.32 -10.93 -5.90
CA HIS A 187 -30.59 -10.00 -5.05
C HIS A 187 -31.42 -9.55 -3.84
N LYS A 188 -30.76 -9.37 -2.70
CA LYS A 188 -31.41 -8.94 -1.45
C LYS A 188 -30.96 -7.54 -1.03
N SER A 189 -31.93 -6.61 -1.00
CA SER A 189 -31.70 -5.21 -0.58
C SER A 189 -31.74 -5.00 0.94
N LYS A 190 -32.16 -5.98 1.73
CA LYS A 190 -32.31 -5.85 3.19
C LYS A 190 -31.01 -5.49 3.92
N PRO A 191 -29.85 -6.10 3.63
CA PRO A 191 -28.59 -5.74 4.27
C PRO A 191 -28.26 -4.26 4.11
N THR A 192 -28.40 -3.73 2.89
CA THR A 192 -28.24 -2.29 2.58
C THR A 192 -29.19 -1.42 3.42
N GLN A 193 -30.48 -1.77 3.47
CA GLN A 193 -31.47 -0.98 4.23
C GLN A 193 -31.14 -0.92 5.72
N HIS A 194 -30.69 -2.04 6.32
CA HIS A 194 -30.31 -2.08 7.72
C HIS A 194 -29.05 -1.26 7.98
N SER A 195 -28.04 -1.37 7.13
CA SER A 195 -26.80 -0.61 7.26
C SER A 195 -27.02 0.90 7.15
N VAL A 196 -27.83 1.35 6.20
CA VAL A 196 -28.18 2.78 6.06
C VAL A 196 -29.00 3.27 7.26
N LYS A 197 -29.92 2.45 7.79
CA LYS A 197 -30.69 2.80 8.99
C LYS A 197 -29.77 2.97 10.22
N GLU A 198 -28.74 2.14 10.35
CA GLU A 198 -27.74 2.27 11.42
C GLU A 198 -26.99 3.60 11.30
N LEU A 199 -26.50 3.94 10.10
CA LEU A 199 -25.83 5.22 9.83
C LEU A 199 -26.74 6.42 10.14
N GLN A 200 -28.03 6.35 9.75
CA GLN A 200 -29.02 7.38 10.04
C GLN A 200 -29.29 7.50 11.55
N GLY A 201 -29.24 6.38 12.29
CA GLY A 201 -29.33 6.37 13.75
C GLY A 201 -28.20 7.14 14.44
N LEU A 202 -27.03 7.24 13.79
CA LEU A 202 -25.89 8.05 14.22
C LEU A 202 -25.92 9.50 13.69
N GLY A 203 -27.05 9.91 13.08
CA GLY A 203 -27.26 11.28 12.61
C GLY A 203 -26.68 11.63 11.25
N ILE A 204 -26.30 10.65 10.44
CA ILE A 204 -25.79 10.84 9.08
C ILE A 204 -26.76 10.20 8.07
N THR A 205 -27.27 10.99 7.14
CA THR A 205 -27.99 10.48 5.97
C THR A 205 -27.01 10.43 4.80
N PRO A 206 -26.80 9.26 4.15
CA PRO A 206 -25.93 9.19 3.00
C PRO A 206 -26.52 9.97 1.82
N ASP A 207 -25.66 10.61 1.05
CA ASP A 207 -26.03 11.28 -0.21
C ASP A 207 -25.97 10.28 -1.37
N ILE A 208 -25.02 9.34 -1.32
CA ILE A 208 -24.80 8.32 -2.33
C ILE A 208 -24.66 6.96 -1.65
N ILE A 209 -25.28 5.93 -2.23
CA ILE A 209 -25.13 4.54 -1.80
C ILE A 209 -24.44 3.76 -2.92
N VAL A 210 -23.31 3.12 -2.59
CA VAL A 210 -22.57 2.24 -3.49
C VAL A 210 -22.88 0.80 -3.13
N LEU A 211 -23.46 0.06 -4.06
CA LEU A 211 -23.92 -1.31 -3.90
C LEU A 211 -22.84 -2.28 -4.36
N ARG A 212 -22.12 -2.90 -3.45
CA ARG A 212 -21.20 -3.99 -3.77
C ARG A 212 -21.98 -5.26 -4.04
N CYS A 213 -21.69 -5.89 -5.16
CA CYS A 213 -22.29 -7.16 -5.58
C CYS A 213 -21.29 -7.97 -6.40
N ASP A 214 -21.41 -9.30 -6.35
CA ASP A 214 -20.59 -10.22 -7.16
C ASP A 214 -21.26 -10.53 -8.50
N GLU A 215 -22.59 -10.47 -8.54
CA GLU A 215 -23.41 -10.66 -9.74
C GLU A 215 -24.10 -9.35 -10.11
N PRO A 216 -24.21 -9.01 -11.42
CA PRO A 216 -24.90 -7.80 -11.85
C PRO A 216 -26.37 -7.76 -11.38
N ILE A 217 -26.81 -6.61 -10.89
CA ILE A 217 -28.20 -6.42 -10.46
C ILE A 217 -29.07 -6.23 -11.71
N THR A 218 -29.75 -7.29 -12.12
CA THR A 218 -30.60 -7.29 -13.34
C THR A 218 -32.02 -6.74 -13.11
N ASP A 219 -32.49 -6.69 -11.86
CA ASP A 219 -33.80 -6.14 -11.51
C ASP A 219 -33.72 -4.65 -11.11
N PRO A 220 -34.16 -3.71 -11.98
CA PRO A 220 -34.14 -2.28 -11.66
C PRO A 220 -35.00 -1.89 -10.44
N SER A 221 -35.91 -2.76 -10.00
CA SER A 221 -36.74 -2.49 -8.82
C SER A 221 -35.91 -2.44 -7.53
N ILE A 222 -34.78 -3.13 -7.50
CA ILE A 222 -33.84 -3.11 -6.37
C ILE A 222 -33.31 -1.68 -6.11
N PHE A 223 -32.87 -0.99 -7.16
CA PHE A 223 -32.39 0.39 -7.07
C PHE A 223 -33.49 1.34 -6.57
N ARG A 224 -34.72 1.27 -7.14
CA ARG A 224 -35.85 2.07 -6.68
C ARG A 224 -36.22 1.79 -5.22
N LYS A 225 -36.20 0.51 -4.84
CA LYS A 225 -36.48 0.09 -3.47
C LYS A 225 -35.46 0.65 -2.48
N ILE A 226 -34.16 0.56 -2.80
CA ILE A 226 -33.08 1.10 -1.98
C ILE A 226 -33.20 2.64 -1.90
N ALA A 227 -33.36 3.31 -3.03
CA ALA A 227 -33.54 4.76 -3.08
C ALA A 227 -34.70 5.24 -2.17
N GLY A 228 -35.84 4.58 -2.27
CA GLY A 228 -37.02 4.92 -1.45
C GLY A 228 -36.86 4.64 0.04
N PHE A 229 -36.26 3.49 0.41
CA PHE A 229 -36.04 3.16 1.82
C PHE A 229 -34.94 3.97 2.50
N CYS A 230 -33.94 4.40 1.73
CA CYS A 230 -32.77 5.09 2.26
C CYS A 230 -32.83 6.61 2.10
N ASN A 231 -33.90 7.15 1.52
CA ASN A 231 -34.11 8.59 1.26
C ASN A 231 -33.01 9.22 0.39
N VAL A 232 -32.54 8.49 -0.64
CA VAL A 232 -31.57 9.00 -1.61
C VAL A 232 -32.22 9.09 -3.00
N LYS A 233 -31.69 9.96 -3.86
CA LYS A 233 -32.14 10.04 -5.26
C LYS A 233 -31.79 8.71 -5.97
N LEU A 234 -32.61 8.34 -6.97
CA LEU A 234 -32.39 7.07 -7.69
C LEU A 234 -31.02 7.02 -8.39
N ASP A 235 -30.58 8.12 -8.95
CA ASP A 235 -29.28 8.26 -9.62
C ASP A 235 -28.09 8.36 -8.65
N CYS A 236 -28.36 8.43 -7.33
CA CYS A 236 -27.36 8.34 -6.26
C CYS A 236 -27.21 6.89 -5.72
N VAL A 237 -27.87 5.91 -6.33
CA VAL A 237 -27.70 4.49 -6.00
C VAL A 237 -26.86 3.85 -7.10
N ILE A 238 -25.59 3.59 -6.81
CA ILE A 238 -24.54 3.20 -7.76
C ILE A 238 -24.16 1.74 -7.56
N GLU A 239 -24.23 0.93 -8.61
CA GLU A 239 -23.70 -0.44 -8.58
C GLU A 239 -22.16 -0.44 -8.65
N ASN A 240 -21.53 -1.32 -7.88
CA ASN A 240 -20.10 -1.58 -7.90
C ASN A 240 -19.83 -3.09 -7.89
N LEU A 241 -19.68 -3.64 -9.08
CA LEU A 241 -19.47 -5.07 -9.31
C LEU A 241 -18.05 -5.50 -8.96
N THR A 242 -17.89 -6.74 -8.51
CA THR A 242 -16.58 -7.39 -8.40
C THR A 242 -16.01 -7.62 -9.82
N LEU A 243 -14.84 -7.03 -10.09
CA LEU A 243 -14.23 -7.04 -11.42
C LEU A 243 -12.99 -7.95 -11.45
N PRO A 244 -12.73 -8.68 -12.54
CA PRO A 244 -11.53 -9.50 -12.69
C PRO A 244 -10.23 -8.69 -12.71
N ILE A 245 -10.30 -7.46 -13.17
CA ILE A 245 -9.18 -6.52 -13.22
C ILE A 245 -9.52 -5.33 -12.33
N LEU A 246 -8.79 -5.19 -11.22
CA LEU A 246 -9.03 -4.15 -10.22
C LEU A 246 -9.05 -2.74 -10.83
N TYR A 247 -8.15 -2.48 -11.77
CA TYR A 247 -8.00 -1.17 -12.44
C TYR A 247 -9.11 -0.83 -13.42
N GLU A 248 -10.08 -1.73 -13.65
CA GLU A 248 -11.33 -1.38 -14.36
C GLU A 248 -12.34 -0.63 -13.48
N ALA A 249 -12.17 -0.67 -12.15
CA ALA A 249 -13.14 -0.10 -11.24
C ALA A 249 -13.46 1.39 -11.50
N PRO A 250 -12.49 2.30 -11.76
CA PRO A 250 -12.82 3.68 -12.11
C PRO A 250 -13.68 3.78 -13.38
N LEU A 251 -13.37 2.99 -14.42
CA LEU A 251 -14.13 3.01 -15.67
C LEU A 251 -15.55 2.46 -15.48
N TYR A 252 -15.71 1.45 -14.62
CA TYR A 252 -17.01 0.88 -14.29
C TYR A 252 -17.88 1.91 -13.54
N LEU A 253 -17.33 2.54 -12.52
CA LEU A 253 -18.03 3.54 -11.70
C LEU A 253 -18.35 4.81 -12.50
N GLU A 254 -17.50 5.21 -13.45
CA GLU A 254 -17.80 6.35 -14.33
C GLU A 254 -18.94 6.04 -15.30
N ARG A 255 -19.04 4.82 -15.83
CA ARG A 255 -20.22 4.42 -16.62
C ARG A 255 -21.53 4.49 -15.83
N ALA A 256 -21.46 4.34 -14.51
CA ALA A 256 -22.56 4.56 -13.58
C ALA A 256 -22.72 6.05 -13.17
N ASN A 257 -21.98 6.96 -13.79
CA ASN A 257 -21.98 8.41 -13.56
C ASN A 257 -21.57 8.84 -12.13
N LEU A 258 -20.76 8.03 -11.41
CA LEU A 258 -20.41 8.33 -10.02
C LEU A 258 -19.79 9.73 -9.88
N SER A 259 -18.80 10.07 -10.71
CA SER A 259 -18.10 11.36 -10.58
C SER A 259 -18.99 12.54 -10.92
N ALA A 260 -19.87 12.41 -11.91
CA ALA A 260 -20.84 13.45 -12.26
C ALA A 260 -21.85 13.70 -11.14
N VAL A 261 -22.35 12.63 -10.51
CA VAL A 261 -23.26 12.71 -9.35
C VAL A 261 -22.55 13.40 -8.17
N VAL A 262 -21.31 13.00 -7.85
CA VAL A 262 -20.51 13.63 -6.79
C VAL A 262 -20.28 15.12 -7.06
N CYS A 263 -19.89 15.49 -8.27
CA CYS A 263 -19.68 16.90 -8.64
C CYS A 263 -20.98 17.71 -8.51
N ARG A 264 -22.13 17.15 -8.93
CA ARG A 264 -23.43 17.78 -8.78
C ARG A 264 -23.79 18.05 -7.31
N GLU A 265 -23.68 17.02 -6.46
CA GLU A 265 -24.06 17.14 -5.04
C GLU A 265 -23.12 18.10 -4.28
N LEU A 266 -21.83 18.14 -4.64
CA LEU A 266 -20.84 19.08 -4.08
C LEU A 266 -20.84 20.46 -4.79
N ARG A 267 -21.69 20.66 -5.79
CA ARG A 267 -21.77 21.91 -6.58
C ARG A 267 -20.42 22.31 -7.20
N LEU A 268 -19.68 21.30 -7.69
CA LEU A 268 -18.44 21.50 -8.40
C LEU A 268 -18.69 21.64 -9.90
N SER A 269 -18.12 22.67 -10.51
CA SER A 269 -18.12 22.86 -11.96
C SER A 269 -16.80 22.34 -12.52
N THR A 270 -16.83 21.23 -13.21
CA THR A 270 -15.67 20.55 -13.77
C THR A 270 -15.93 20.10 -15.20
N PRO A 271 -14.91 19.92 -16.04
CA PRO A 271 -15.05 19.23 -17.31
C PRO A 271 -15.41 17.76 -17.12
N GLU A 272 -15.78 17.08 -18.20
CA GLU A 272 -15.84 15.61 -18.21
C GLU A 272 -14.45 14.99 -17.96
N PRO A 273 -14.37 13.82 -17.32
CA PRO A 273 -13.08 13.24 -16.96
C PRO A 273 -12.32 12.73 -18.19
N ASP A 274 -11.05 13.11 -18.32
CA ASP A 274 -10.17 12.48 -19.31
C ASP A 274 -9.61 11.17 -18.75
N LEU A 275 -10.14 10.06 -19.22
CA LEU A 275 -9.75 8.71 -18.83
C LEU A 275 -8.98 7.97 -19.95
N SER A 276 -8.54 8.67 -20.99
CA SER A 276 -7.89 8.09 -22.17
C SER A 276 -6.67 7.23 -21.81
N GLN A 277 -5.77 7.75 -20.98
CA GLN A 277 -4.58 7.02 -20.50
C GLN A 277 -4.98 5.78 -19.66
N TRP A 278 -5.98 5.92 -18.81
CA TRP A 278 -6.44 4.82 -17.97
C TRP A 278 -7.13 3.72 -18.80
N GLN A 279 -7.92 4.10 -19.79
CA GLN A 279 -8.54 3.18 -20.74
C GLN A 279 -7.49 2.44 -21.57
N ALA A 280 -6.46 3.14 -22.05
CA ALA A 280 -5.35 2.53 -22.79
C ALA A 280 -4.59 1.50 -21.94
N MET A 281 -4.32 1.83 -20.66
CA MET A 281 -3.71 0.91 -19.71
C MET A 281 -4.56 -0.34 -19.49
N VAL A 282 -5.86 -0.20 -19.23
CA VAL A 282 -6.77 -1.35 -19.05
C VAL A 282 -6.85 -2.20 -20.31
N ALA A 283 -6.86 -1.59 -21.50
CA ALA A 283 -6.82 -2.30 -22.77
C ALA A 283 -5.51 -3.11 -22.93
N ALA A 284 -4.37 -2.50 -22.57
CA ALA A 284 -3.06 -3.18 -22.56
C ALA A 284 -3.05 -4.37 -21.59
N ILE A 285 -3.66 -4.24 -20.40
CA ILE A 285 -3.79 -5.35 -19.44
C ILE A 285 -4.56 -6.52 -20.06
N LYS A 286 -5.63 -6.25 -20.81
CA LYS A 286 -6.45 -7.30 -21.45
C LYS A 286 -5.76 -7.98 -22.62
N SER A 287 -4.87 -7.29 -23.32
CA SER A 287 -4.19 -7.78 -24.51
C SER A 287 -2.85 -8.49 -24.25
N ARG A 288 -2.46 -8.69 -22.98
CA ARG A 288 -1.21 -9.37 -22.61
C ARG A 288 -1.15 -10.78 -23.18
N SER A 289 -0.04 -11.10 -23.84
CA SER A 289 0.16 -12.40 -24.49
C SER A 289 1.36 -13.21 -23.96
N LYS A 290 2.30 -12.52 -23.29
CA LYS A 290 3.45 -13.16 -22.65
C LYS A 290 3.07 -13.64 -21.24
N SER A 291 3.81 -14.62 -20.72
CA SER A 291 3.71 -15.07 -19.32
C SER A 291 5.11 -15.17 -18.72
N VAL A 292 5.23 -14.88 -17.43
CA VAL A 292 6.47 -14.99 -16.69
C VAL A 292 6.16 -15.47 -15.27
N SER A 293 6.92 -16.46 -14.78
CA SER A 293 6.77 -17.04 -13.45
C SER A 293 7.80 -16.46 -12.49
N ILE A 294 7.35 -15.78 -11.45
CA ILE A 294 8.21 -15.13 -10.44
C ILE A 294 7.98 -15.77 -9.07
N GLY A 295 9.06 -16.34 -8.51
CA GLY A 295 9.06 -16.83 -7.13
C GLY A 295 9.20 -15.67 -6.14
N LEU A 296 8.16 -15.40 -5.35
CA LEU A 296 8.23 -14.52 -4.20
C LEU A 296 8.55 -15.36 -2.97
N VAL A 297 9.83 -15.38 -2.59
CA VAL A 297 10.32 -16.18 -1.45
C VAL A 297 10.30 -15.33 -0.19
N GLY A 298 9.29 -15.52 0.64
CA GLY A 298 9.00 -14.64 1.77
C GLY A 298 8.55 -15.35 3.05
N LYS A 299 8.48 -14.59 4.14
CA LYS A 299 8.04 -15.05 5.46
C LYS A 299 6.53 -15.06 5.64
N TYR A 300 5.81 -14.18 4.93
CA TYR A 300 4.39 -13.88 5.17
C TYR A 300 3.49 -14.27 4.00
N VAL A 301 3.91 -15.26 3.21
CA VAL A 301 3.25 -15.66 1.96
C VAL A 301 1.87 -16.29 2.14
N GLN A 302 1.51 -16.70 3.35
CA GLN A 302 0.17 -17.25 3.66
C GLN A 302 -0.91 -16.16 3.63
N LEU A 303 -0.55 -14.89 3.84
CA LEU A 303 -1.42 -13.74 3.66
C LEU A 303 -0.84 -12.84 2.57
N HIS A 304 -1.41 -12.90 1.38
CA HIS A 304 -0.91 -12.15 0.21
C HIS A 304 -0.88 -10.64 0.44
N ASP A 305 -1.78 -10.11 1.26
CA ASP A 305 -1.83 -8.69 1.61
C ASP A 305 -0.59 -8.20 2.37
N ALA A 306 0.20 -9.11 2.96
CA ALA A 306 1.48 -8.76 3.59
C ALA A 306 2.54 -8.29 2.58
N TYR A 307 2.37 -8.61 1.30
CA TYR A 307 3.25 -8.21 0.20
C TYR A 307 2.47 -7.58 -0.96
N LEU A 308 1.35 -6.91 -0.64
CA LEU A 308 0.45 -6.36 -1.65
C LEU A 308 1.17 -5.40 -2.61
N SER A 309 1.95 -4.45 -2.10
CA SER A 309 2.66 -3.49 -2.95
C SER A 309 3.73 -4.14 -3.82
N VAL A 310 4.40 -5.19 -3.35
CA VAL A 310 5.36 -5.99 -4.14
C VAL A 310 4.63 -6.69 -5.28
N ALA A 311 3.51 -7.35 -4.99
CA ALA A 311 2.71 -8.05 -6.00
C ALA A 311 2.14 -7.07 -7.04
N GLU A 312 1.65 -5.91 -6.60
CA GLU A 312 1.18 -4.87 -7.51
C GLU A 312 2.31 -4.28 -8.37
N ALA A 313 3.50 -4.04 -7.80
CA ALA A 313 4.65 -3.54 -8.56
C ALA A 313 5.10 -4.53 -9.64
N LEU A 314 5.09 -5.83 -9.35
CA LEU A 314 5.32 -6.89 -10.35
C LEU A 314 4.26 -6.85 -11.46
N ARG A 315 2.97 -6.73 -11.09
CA ARG A 315 1.87 -6.64 -12.06
C ARG A 315 1.98 -5.39 -12.92
N HIS A 316 2.34 -4.22 -12.34
CA HIS A 316 2.54 -2.97 -13.08
C HIS A 316 3.65 -3.10 -14.13
N ALA A 317 4.77 -3.71 -13.76
CA ALA A 317 5.85 -4.00 -14.71
C ALA A 317 5.37 -4.95 -15.82
N GLY A 318 4.57 -5.97 -15.46
CA GLY A 318 3.92 -6.85 -16.42
C GLY A 318 2.99 -6.12 -17.39
N PHE A 319 2.26 -5.12 -16.93
CA PHE A 319 1.40 -4.29 -17.80
C PHE A 319 2.22 -3.57 -18.86
N ALA A 320 3.33 -2.94 -18.46
CA ALA A 320 4.21 -2.21 -19.37
C ALA A 320 4.92 -3.13 -20.39
N LEU A 321 5.26 -4.37 -19.99
CA LEU A 321 5.97 -5.32 -20.84
C LEU A 321 5.03 -6.27 -21.63
N GLY A 322 3.71 -6.11 -21.50
CA GLY A 322 2.72 -6.96 -22.15
C GLY A 322 2.73 -8.40 -21.63
N ALA A 323 3.11 -8.62 -20.36
CA ALA A 323 3.23 -9.91 -19.73
C ALA A 323 2.22 -10.11 -18.59
N LYS A 324 1.70 -11.33 -18.49
CA LYS A 324 1.01 -11.81 -17.30
C LYS A 324 2.06 -12.34 -16.32
N VAL A 325 2.11 -11.77 -15.13
CA VAL A 325 2.99 -12.25 -14.07
C VAL A 325 2.26 -13.29 -13.26
N ASP A 326 2.83 -14.49 -13.19
CA ASP A 326 2.39 -15.59 -12.33
C ASP A 326 3.29 -15.59 -11.09
N ILE A 327 2.76 -15.17 -9.94
CA ILE A 327 3.50 -15.08 -8.70
C ILE A 327 3.37 -16.40 -7.94
N GLN A 328 4.51 -17.12 -7.84
CA GLN A 328 4.63 -18.30 -7.02
C GLN A 328 4.98 -17.87 -5.59
N TRP A 329 4.03 -18.01 -4.68
CA TRP A 329 4.18 -17.66 -3.27
C TRP A 329 4.90 -18.78 -2.52
N ILE A 330 6.18 -18.59 -2.22
CA ILE A 330 7.04 -19.62 -1.63
C ILE A 330 7.36 -19.23 -0.18
N ASP A 331 6.93 -20.07 0.77
CA ASP A 331 7.35 -19.91 2.17
C ASP A 331 8.84 -20.22 2.31
N SER A 332 9.60 -19.23 2.76
CA SER A 332 11.05 -19.37 2.89
C SER A 332 11.48 -20.51 3.84
N GLU A 333 10.62 -20.91 4.78
CA GLU A 333 10.91 -22.06 5.67
C GLU A 333 10.84 -23.41 4.93
N THR A 334 10.18 -23.47 3.79
CA THR A 334 10.11 -24.69 2.97
C THR A 334 11.29 -24.86 2.01
N VAL A 335 12.10 -23.81 1.81
CA VAL A 335 13.26 -23.85 0.94
C VAL A 335 14.45 -24.43 1.72
N THR A 336 14.84 -25.65 1.38
CA THR A 336 15.95 -26.39 1.98
C THR A 336 16.88 -26.93 0.88
N ALA A 337 18.02 -27.47 1.24
CA ALA A 337 18.92 -28.11 0.28
C ALA A 337 18.23 -29.24 -0.54
N ASP A 338 17.25 -29.91 0.05
CA ASP A 338 16.53 -31.02 -0.61
C ASP A 338 15.36 -30.54 -1.49
N THR A 339 14.76 -29.36 -1.20
CA THR A 339 13.55 -28.87 -1.89
C THR A 339 13.80 -27.72 -2.87
N GLN A 340 14.97 -27.08 -2.82
CA GLN A 340 15.26 -25.89 -3.63
C GLN A 340 15.11 -26.12 -5.12
N ASP A 341 15.54 -27.28 -5.66
CA ASP A 341 15.41 -27.58 -7.09
C ASP A 341 13.94 -27.75 -7.51
N GLU A 342 13.14 -28.42 -6.68
CA GLU A 342 11.71 -28.57 -6.93
C GLU A 342 10.98 -27.21 -6.94
N LEU A 343 11.31 -26.35 -5.96
CA LEU A 343 10.62 -25.08 -5.76
C LEU A 343 11.08 -23.96 -6.70
N LEU A 344 12.36 -23.96 -7.11
CA LEU A 344 12.97 -22.81 -7.77
C LEU A 344 13.35 -23.02 -9.23
N SER A 345 13.51 -24.27 -9.71
CA SER A 345 14.03 -24.55 -11.06
C SER A 345 13.14 -24.10 -12.21
N GLN A 346 11.84 -23.94 -11.98
CA GLN A 346 10.86 -23.54 -13.00
C GLN A 346 10.54 -22.05 -12.98
N LEU A 347 11.29 -21.26 -12.18
CA LEU A 347 11.06 -19.83 -12.05
C LEU A 347 11.90 -19.06 -13.08
N ASP A 348 11.30 -18.06 -13.68
CA ASP A 348 11.98 -17.12 -14.58
C ASP A 348 12.71 -16.01 -13.79
N GLY A 349 12.32 -15.77 -12.53
CA GLY A 349 12.94 -14.81 -11.64
C GLY A 349 12.61 -15.09 -10.17
N ILE A 350 13.49 -14.68 -9.26
CA ILE A 350 13.32 -14.82 -7.81
C ILE A 350 13.34 -13.44 -7.16
N LEU A 351 12.31 -13.15 -6.36
CA LEU A 351 12.21 -11.94 -5.56
C LEU A 351 12.18 -12.29 -4.07
N VAL A 352 13.09 -11.71 -3.28
CA VAL A 352 13.07 -11.79 -1.82
C VAL A 352 12.65 -10.44 -1.26
N PRO A 353 11.45 -10.35 -0.64
CA PRO A 353 10.91 -9.09 -0.13
C PRO A 353 11.48 -8.70 1.23
N GLY A 354 11.04 -7.54 1.73
CA GLY A 354 11.29 -7.08 3.10
C GLY A 354 10.68 -7.99 4.17
N GLY A 355 11.22 -7.90 5.39
CA GLY A 355 10.73 -8.62 6.56
C GLY A 355 11.60 -8.37 7.78
N PHE A 356 11.15 -8.82 8.96
CA PHE A 356 11.85 -8.71 10.24
C PHE A 356 11.97 -10.07 10.94
N GLY A 357 12.98 -10.20 11.82
CA GLY A 357 13.20 -11.40 12.65
C GLY A 357 13.84 -12.57 11.91
N SER A 358 14.21 -13.60 12.66
CA SER A 358 15.09 -14.70 12.21
C SER A 358 14.39 -15.84 11.45
N ARG A 359 13.05 -15.89 11.45
CA ARG A 359 12.28 -16.96 10.81
C ARG A 359 12.53 -17.01 9.29
N GLY A 360 12.80 -18.19 8.73
CA GLY A 360 12.94 -18.44 7.30
C GLY A 360 14.16 -17.81 6.61
N ILE A 361 15.15 -17.29 7.35
CA ILE A 361 16.34 -16.62 6.81
C ILE A 361 17.19 -17.57 5.98
N GLU A 362 17.46 -18.78 6.45
CA GLU A 362 18.30 -19.74 5.73
C GLU A 362 17.70 -20.14 4.38
N GLY A 363 16.38 -20.30 4.30
CA GLY A 363 15.72 -20.57 3.02
C GLY A 363 15.77 -19.39 2.04
N MET A 364 15.75 -18.14 2.55
CA MET A 364 15.99 -16.96 1.71
C MET A 364 17.43 -16.90 1.19
N ILE A 365 18.41 -17.27 2.04
CA ILE A 365 19.83 -17.36 1.66
C ILE A 365 20.01 -18.42 0.57
N LEU A 366 19.41 -19.60 0.73
CA LEU A 366 19.43 -20.64 -0.29
C LEU A 366 18.79 -20.19 -1.61
N ALA A 367 17.68 -19.45 -1.56
CA ALA A 367 17.05 -18.91 -2.76
C ALA A 367 17.94 -17.87 -3.48
N ALA A 368 18.62 -17.01 -2.73
CA ALA A 368 19.59 -16.04 -3.27
C ALA A 368 20.80 -16.73 -3.88
N GLN A 369 21.33 -17.79 -3.22
CA GLN A 369 22.39 -18.64 -3.72
C GLN A 369 21.99 -19.34 -5.03
N TYR A 370 20.81 -19.96 -5.03
CA TYR A 370 20.25 -20.63 -6.20
C TYR A 370 20.14 -19.69 -7.40
N ALA A 371 19.61 -18.48 -7.19
CA ALA A 371 19.53 -17.47 -8.22
C ALA A 371 20.90 -17.09 -8.79
N ARG A 372 21.91 -16.91 -7.93
CA ARG A 372 23.28 -16.57 -8.35
C ARG A 372 23.93 -17.73 -9.13
N GLU A 373 23.84 -18.95 -8.65
CA GLU A 373 24.50 -20.11 -9.26
C GLU A 373 23.87 -20.54 -10.58
N HIS A 374 22.52 -20.44 -10.68
CA HIS A 374 21.77 -20.81 -11.88
C HIS A 374 21.50 -19.63 -12.82
N ARG A 375 22.04 -18.42 -12.51
CA ARG A 375 21.89 -17.21 -13.32
C ARG A 375 20.42 -16.79 -13.52
N ILE A 376 19.57 -17.08 -12.55
CA ILE A 376 18.17 -16.63 -12.53
C ILE A 376 18.14 -15.17 -12.07
N PRO A 377 17.41 -14.28 -12.76
CA PRO A 377 17.20 -12.91 -12.30
C PRO A 377 16.75 -12.83 -10.83
N TYR A 378 17.40 -11.96 -10.05
CA TYR A 378 17.16 -11.79 -8.62
C TYR A 378 16.88 -10.33 -8.28
N LEU A 379 15.81 -10.07 -7.52
CA LEU A 379 15.54 -8.77 -6.91
C LEU A 379 15.37 -8.94 -5.40
N GLY A 380 16.28 -8.34 -4.62
CA GLY A 380 16.23 -8.31 -3.16
C GLY A 380 15.78 -6.95 -2.65
N ILE A 381 14.68 -6.90 -1.87
CA ILE A 381 14.12 -5.66 -1.31
C ILE A 381 14.35 -5.64 0.20
N CYS A 382 14.98 -4.59 0.74
CA CYS A 382 15.26 -4.37 2.15
C CYS A 382 15.97 -5.59 2.77
N LEU A 383 15.27 -6.48 3.49
CA LEU A 383 15.81 -7.75 3.94
C LEU A 383 16.41 -8.57 2.78
N GLY A 384 15.79 -8.57 1.61
CA GLY A 384 16.29 -9.31 0.45
C GLY A 384 17.67 -8.84 -0.03
N MET A 385 18.00 -7.54 0.07
CA MET A 385 19.37 -7.06 -0.15
C MET A 385 20.32 -7.59 0.92
N GLN A 386 19.91 -7.55 2.19
CA GLN A 386 20.73 -8.05 3.31
C GLN A 386 21.02 -9.54 3.14
N ILE A 387 20.02 -10.31 2.73
CA ILE A 387 20.17 -11.75 2.39
C ILE A 387 21.19 -11.97 1.28
N ALA A 388 21.14 -11.17 0.21
CA ALA A 388 22.13 -11.27 -0.88
C ALA A 388 23.55 -10.98 -0.41
N VAL A 389 23.73 -10.03 0.50
CA VAL A 389 25.05 -9.70 1.10
C VAL A 389 25.54 -10.85 2.00
N ILE A 390 24.67 -11.41 2.84
CA ILE A 390 25.01 -12.55 3.73
C ILE A 390 25.38 -13.78 2.88
N GLU A 391 24.56 -14.10 1.88
CA GLU A 391 24.83 -15.21 0.96
C GLU A 391 26.21 -15.07 0.31
N PHE A 392 26.47 -13.91 -0.29
CA PHE A 392 27.74 -13.65 -0.98
C PHE A 392 28.94 -13.69 -0.02
N ALA A 393 28.80 -13.17 1.17
CA ALA A 393 29.84 -13.25 2.21
C ALA A 393 30.13 -14.69 2.62
N ARG A 394 29.11 -15.54 2.80
CA ARG A 394 29.26 -16.95 3.17
C ARG A 394 29.87 -17.80 2.06
N HIS A 395 29.36 -17.69 0.84
CA HIS A 395 29.64 -18.65 -0.23
C HIS A 395 30.67 -18.17 -1.26
N VAL A 396 30.86 -16.85 -1.40
CA VAL A 396 31.88 -16.31 -2.32
C VAL A 396 33.14 -15.84 -1.59
N LEU A 397 32.98 -15.09 -0.48
CA LEU A 397 34.13 -14.71 0.37
C LEU A 397 34.61 -15.80 1.32
N GLY A 398 33.81 -16.86 1.55
CA GLY A 398 34.15 -17.94 2.48
C GLY A 398 34.13 -17.53 3.97
N LEU A 399 33.39 -16.44 4.31
CA LEU A 399 33.23 -16.02 5.70
C LEU A 399 32.16 -16.88 6.40
N THR A 400 32.60 -18.07 6.84
CA THR A 400 31.71 -19.03 7.51
C THR A 400 31.00 -18.37 8.69
N GLY A 401 29.68 -18.48 8.74
CA GLY A 401 28.84 -17.89 9.79
C GLY A 401 28.67 -16.37 9.70
N ALA A 402 28.97 -15.76 8.55
CA ALA A 402 28.59 -14.37 8.30
C ALA A 402 27.06 -14.22 8.38
N ASP A 403 26.57 -13.19 9.09
CA ASP A 403 25.14 -12.99 9.32
C ASP A 403 24.81 -11.53 9.61
N SER A 404 23.55 -11.28 9.93
CA SER A 404 23.04 -10.02 10.46
C SER A 404 23.09 -9.99 12.00
N GLY A 405 23.44 -8.84 12.56
CA GLY A 405 23.29 -8.58 14.00
C GLY A 405 21.84 -8.73 14.48
N GLU A 406 20.84 -8.66 13.59
CA GLU A 406 19.42 -8.91 13.90
C GLU A 406 19.15 -10.38 14.21
N PHE A 407 19.73 -11.30 13.42
CA PHE A 407 19.39 -12.73 13.49
C PHE A 407 20.35 -13.52 14.37
N ALA A 408 21.61 -13.11 14.37
CA ALA A 408 22.70 -13.74 15.11
C ALA A 408 23.58 -12.68 15.79
N PRO A 409 23.14 -12.09 16.92
CA PRO A 409 23.86 -11.00 17.60
C PRO A 409 25.29 -11.35 17.98
N GLU A 410 25.59 -12.65 18.22
CA GLU A 410 26.91 -13.16 18.59
C GLU A 410 27.73 -13.66 17.40
N CYS A 411 27.28 -13.51 16.16
CA CYS A 411 28.04 -13.98 15.00
C CYS A 411 29.38 -13.22 14.86
N ARG A 412 30.42 -13.93 14.40
CA ARG A 412 31.76 -13.36 14.23
C ARG A 412 31.83 -12.30 13.14
N HIS A 413 31.07 -12.48 12.07
CA HIS A 413 31.07 -11.64 10.87
C HIS A 413 29.68 -11.01 10.66
N LYS A 414 29.43 -9.90 11.35
CA LYS A 414 28.20 -9.12 11.16
C LYS A 414 28.31 -8.29 9.87
N VAL A 415 28.01 -8.89 8.75
CA VAL A 415 28.03 -8.19 7.44
C VAL A 415 26.85 -7.24 7.27
N ILE A 416 25.81 -7.42 8.09
CA ILE A 416 24.69 -6.53 8.30
C ILE A 416 24.65 -6.21 9.80
N ASP A 417 24.57 -4.93 10.16
CA ASP A 417 24.56 -4.50 11.57
C ASP A 417 23.66 -3.28 11.77
N PHE A 418 23.52 -2.82 13.02
CA PHE A 418 22.74 -1.65 13.34
C PHE A 418 23.20 -0.42 12.56
N MET A 419 22.23 0.34 12.09
CA MET A 419 22.48 1.68 11.57
C MET A 419 23.06 2.58 12.69
N PRO A 420 24.01 3.50 12.41
CA PRO A 420 24.54 4.43 13.41
C PRO A 420 23.43 5.17 14.15
N GLY A 421 23.47 5.11 15.49
CA GLY A 421 22.44 5.74 16.36
C GLY A 421 21.23 4.85 16.65
N GLN A 422 21.17 3.63 16.15
CA GLN A 422 20.19 2.60 16.51
C GLN A 422 20.78 1.64 17.56
N GLY A 423 19.93 0.98 18.37
CA GLY A 423 20.33 0.02 19.38
C GLY A 423 19.15 -0.76 19.94
N GLU A 424 19.42 -1.73 20.81
CA GLU A 424 18.39 -2.59 21.42
C GLU A 424 17.48 -1.84 22.41
N ASP A 425 17.99 -0.75 23.02
CA ASP A 425 17.29 0.02 24.08
C ASP A 425 16.33 1.08 23.51
N ILE A 426 16.09 1.12 22.21
CA ILE A 426 15.22 2.10 21.57
C ILE A 426 13.82 1.50 21.35
N ASP A 427 12.78 2.31 21.57
CA ASP A 427 11.39 1.94 21.26
C ASP A 427 11.27 1.34 19.84
N LYS A 428 10.50 0.27 19.67
CA LYS A 428 10.39 -0.42 18.37
C LYS A 428 9.52 0.33 17.37
N GLY A 429 8.54 1.10 17.83
CA GLY A 429 7.64 1.87 16.95
C GLY A 429 8.20 3.25 16.59
N GLY A 430 8.13 3.63 15.32
CA GLY A 430 8.48 4.97 14.83
C GLY A 430 9.97 5.36 14.92
N THR A 431 10.87 4.39 15.16
CA THR A 431 12.33 4.65 15.36
C THR A 431 13.20 4.10 14.23
N LEU A 432 12.59 3.48 13.23
CA LEU A 432 13.26 3.02 12.02
C LEU A 432 13.72 4.20 11.14
N ARG A 433 14.58 3.96 10.17
CA ARG A 433 14.80 4.89 9.07
C ARG A 433 13.56 4.83 8.17
N LEU A 434 12.71 5.84 8.23
CA LEU A 434 11.39 5.89 7.61
C LEU A 434 11.27 7.03 6.61
N GLY A 435 10.61 6.77 5.49
CA GLY A 435 10.32 7.77 4.46
C GLY A 435 11.35 7.86 3.35
N SER A 436 11.28 8.92 2.58
CA SER A 436 12.04 9.11 1.35
C SER A 436 13.43 9.68 1.63
N TYR A 437 14.46 8.99 1.13
CA TYR A 437 15.85 9.42 1.21
C TYR A 437 16.52 9.37 -0.15
N PRO A 438 17.52 10.24 -0.40
CA PRO A 438 18.26 10.27 -1.64
C PRO A 438 19.28 9.11 -1.71
N CYS A 439 19.40 8.51 -2.90
CA CYS A 439 20.42 7.55 -3.25
C CYS A 439 21.16 8.00 -4.51
N VAL A 440 22.48 8.03 -4.47
CA VAL A 440 23.35 8.31 -5.59
C VAL A 440 23.72 7.00 -6.28
N ILE A 441 23.42 6.89 -7.56
CA ILE A 441 23.61 5.67 -8.36
C ILE A 441 24.99 5.70 -9.03
N ALA A 442 25.73 4.60 -8.94
CA ALA A 442 27.00 4.42 -9.62
C ALA A 442 26.82 4.23 -11.13
N GLU A 443 27.62 4.92 -11.94
CA GLU A 443 27.58 4.82 -13.40
C GLU A 443 27.94 3.41 -13.89
N GLY A 444 27.38 3.01 -15.04
CA GLY A 444 27.66 1.73 -15.69
C GLY A 444 26.97 0.52 -15.04
N THR A 445 26.21 0.71 -13.97
CA THR A 445 25.50 -0.33 -13.23
C THR A 445 24.16 -0.72 -13.88
N THR A 446 23.61 -1.84 -13.49
CA THR A 446 22.24 -2.26 -13.85
C THR A 446 21.22 -1.26 -13.34
N MET A 447 21.43 -0.77 -12.12
CA MET A 447 20.60 0.29 -11.56
C MET A 447 20.62 1.56 -12.41
N ALA A 448 21.81 2.03 -12.85
CA ALA A 448 21.91 3.21 -13.71
C ALA A 448 21.13 3.03 -15.03
N ARG A 449 21.16 1.82 -15.61
CA ARG A 449 20.37 1.50 -16.80
C ARG A 449 18.85 1.51 -16.54
N CYS A 450 18.42 1.03 -15.37
CA CYS A 450 17.00 1.02 -15.02
C CYS A 450 16.44 2.42 -14.76
N TYR A 451 17.12 3.20 -13.93
CA TYR A 451 16.60 4.53 -13.52
C TYR A 451 16.86 5.65 -14.54
N GLY A 452 17.93 5.54 -15.30
CA GLY A 452 18.31 6.58 -16.28
C GLY A 452 18.78 7.91 -15.65
N GLY A 453 19.04 7.94 -14.34
CA GLY A 453 19.47 9.13 -13.59
C GLY A 453 20.56 8.82 -12.58
N ALA A 454 21.32 9.85 -12.16
CA ALA A 454 22.43 9.70 -11.22
C ALA A 454 21.99 9.75 -9.74
N GLN A 455 20.84 10.30 -9.45
CA GLN A 455 20.28 10.39 -8.09
C GLN A 455 18.79 10.13 -8.11
N ILE A 456 18.34 9.36 -7.13
CA ILE A 456 16.94 8.97 -6.95
C ILE A 456 16.52 9.24 -5.51
N TRP A 457 15.20 9.20 -5.27
CA TRP A 457 14.60 9.30 -3.94
C TRP A 457 13.68 8.11 -3.74
N GLU A 458 13.95 7.31 -2.68
CA GLU A 458 13.21 6.08 -2.41
C GLU A 458 12.83 5.98 -0.95
N ARG A 459 11.72 5.26 -0.66
CA ARG A 459 11.19 5.11 0.70
C ARG A 459 11.86 3.97 1.43
N HIS A 460 12.23 4.22 2.68
CA HIS A 460 12.92 3.28 3.58
C HIS A 460 12.03 2.85 4.74
N ARG A 461 12.28 1.63 5.23
CA ARG A 461 11.70 1.08 6.45
C ARG A 461 12.64 0.02 7.02
N HIS A 462 13.75 0.43 7.65
CA HIS A 462 14.73 -0.51 8.21
C HIS A 462 15.50 0.08 9.39
N ARG A 463 16.13 -0.81 10.18
CA ARG A 463 16.98 -0.50 11.32
C ARG A 463 18.40 -1.00 11.12
N TYR A 464 18.56 -2.10 10.39
CA TYR A 464 19.82 -2.73 10.07
C TYR A 464 20.24 -2.37 8.65
N GLU A 465 21.55 -2.34 8.42
CA GLU A 465 22.13 -1.95 7.15
C GLU A 465 23.44 -2.68 6.87
N PHE A 466 23.95 -2.50 5.66
CA PHE A 466 25.25 -3.03 5.22
C PHE A 466 26.39 -2.51 6.10
N ASN A 467 27.21 -3.44 6.65
CA ASN A 467 28.36 -3.09 7.46
C ASN A 467 29.57 -2.71 6.57
N ASN A 468 29.98 -1.45 6.63
CA ASN A 468 31.06 -0.90 5.82
C ASN A 468 32.43 -1.54 6.06
N ASP A 469 32.66 -2.21 7.18
CA ASP A 469 33.92 -2.94 7.46
C ASP A 469 34.17 -4.04 6.44
N TYR A 470 33.13 -4.58 5.81
CA TYR A 470 33.21 -5.62 4.78
C TYR A 470 33.15 -5.08 3.35
N ARG A 471 32.95 -3.77 3.18
CA ARG A 471 32.68 -3.14 1.86
C ARG A 471 33.78 -3.42 0.83
N ASP A 472 35.05 -3.24 1.22
CA ASP A 472 36.17 -3.42 0.29
C ASP A 472 36.40 -4.89 -0.05
N ALA A 473 36.21 -5.80 0.92
CA ALA A 473 36.34 -7.24 0.71
C ALA A 473 35.26 -7.76 -0.25
N LEU A 474 33.99 -7.34 -0.05
CA LEU A 474 32.87 -7.72 -0.93
C LEU A 474 33.05 -7.17 -2.34
N ARG A 475 33.54 -5.92 -2.49
CA ARG A 475 33.85 -5.33 -3.81
C ARG A 475 34.97 -6.08 -4.51
N ALA A 476 36.06 -6.41 -3.81
CA ALA A 476 37.17 -7.17 -4.38
C ALA A 476 36.74 -8.56 -4.87
N ALA A 477 35.74 -9.17 -4.23
CA ALA A 477 35.20 -10.47 -4.62
C ALA A 477 34.16 -10.37 -5.78
N GLY A 478 33.79 -9.15 -6.23
CA GLY A 478 32.93 -8.96 -7.39
C GLY A 478 31.53 -8.40 -7.13
N MET A 479 31.20 -8.07 -5.87
CA MET A 479 29.96 -7.34 -5.56
C MET A 479 30.12 -5.86 -5.90
N THR A 480 29.23 -5.32 -6.70
CA THR A 480 29.21 -3.89 -7.06
C THR A 480 28.32 -3.13 -6.09
N ILE A 481 28.84 -2.06 -5.49
CA ILE A 481 28.03 -1.10 -4.74
C ILE A 481 27.42 -0.15 -5.76
N SER A 482 26.16 -0.35 -6.07
CA SER A 482 25.46 0.37 -7.13
C SER A 482 24.67 1.60 -6.65
N GLY A 483 24.46 1.74 -5.34
CA GLY A 483 23.81 2.89 -4.73
C GLY A 483 24.37 3.26 -3.38
N LEU A 484 24.54 4.56 -3.12
CA LEU A 484 25.06 5.10 -1.86
C LEU A 484 24.22 6.29 -1.41
N SER A 485 24.16 6.53 -0.08
CA SER A 485 23.72 7.83 0.44
C SER A 485 24.61 8.96 -0.10
N PRO A 486 24.13 10.22 -0.19
CA PRO A 486 24.93 11.32 -0.75
C PRO A 486 26.26 11.58 -0.04
N ASP A 487 26.37 11.26 1.25
CA ASP A 487 27.59 11.35 2.03
C ASP A 487 28.51 10.12 1.89
N GLY A 488 28.07 9.11 1.11
CA GLY A 488 28.80 7.89 0.81
C GLY A 488 28.90 6.88 1.96
N ARG A 489 28.22 7.12 3.09
CA ARG A 489 28.32 6.29 4.30
C ARG A 489 27.41 5.08 4.27
N LEU A 490 26.20 5.20 3.73
CA LEU A 490 25.22 4.11 3.70
C LEU A 490 25.22 3.45 2.33
N VAL A 491 25.24 2.12 2.32
CA VAL A 491 25.09 1.33 1.09
C VAL A 491 23.61 1.09 0.87
N GLU A 492 23.05 1.73 -0.16
CA GLU A 492 21.64 1.70 -0.50
C GLU A 492 21.29 0.60 -1.50
N ALA A 493 22.28 0.17 -2.29
CA ALA A 493 22.09 -0.89 -3.28
C ALA A 493 23.39 -1.62 -3.63
N VAL A 494 23.23 -2.91 -3.92
CA VAL A 494 24.30 -3.82 -4.39
C VAL A 494 23.85 -4.56 -5.64
N GLU A 495 24.79 -4.95 -6.49
CA GLU A 495 24.50 -5.79 -7.65
C GLU A 495 25.66 -6.72 -8.01
N LEU A 496 25.36 -7.79 -8.75
CA LEU A 496 26.35 -8.66 -9.37
C LEU A 496 26.33 -8.44 -10.89
N SER A 497 27.27 -7.66 -11.39
CA SER A 497 27.34 -7.26 -12.81
C SER A 497 27.58 -8.43 -13.78
N SER A 498 28.05 -9.57 -13.27
CA SER A 498 28.24 -10.82 -14.02
C SER A 498 26.93 -11.58 -14.27
N GLN A 499 25.85 -11.19 -13.63
CA GLN A 499 24.54 -11.84 -13.73
C GLN A 499 23.63 -11.08 -14.70
N PRO A 500 22.61 -11.72 -15.31
CA PRO A 500 21.62 -11.06 -16.17
C PRO A 500 20.92 -9.91 -15.44
N PHE A 501 20.46 -10.16 -14.23
CA PHE A 501 19.93 -9.18 -13.28
C PHE A 501 20.08 -9.75 -11.87
N TYR A 502 20.90 -9.15 -11.04
CA TYR A 502 21.02 -9.51 -9.63
C TYR A 502 21.23 -8.24 -8.83
N VAL A 503 20.13 -7.69 -8.33
CA VAL A 503 20.10 -6.39 -7.67
C VAL A 503 19.44 -6.52 -6.29
N GLY A 504 20.09 -5.98 -5.28
CA GLY A 504 19.54 -5.80 -3.94
C GLY A 504 19.46 -4.32 -3.57
N VAL A 505 18.34 -3.87 -3.02
CA VAL A 505 18.12 -2.49 -2.59
C VAL A 505 17.64 -2.43 -1.14
N GLN A 506 18.18 -1.49 -0.34
CA GLN A 506 17.81 -1.35 1.07
C GLN A 506 16.45 -0.66 1.26
N TYR A 507 16.03 0.12 0.30
CA TYR A 507 14.74 0.80 0.26
C TYR A 507 13.64 -0.09 -0.33
N HIS A 508 12.41 0.45 -0.36
CA HIS A 508 11.18 -0.22 -0.79
C HIS A 508 10.64 0.37 -2.10
N PRO A 509 11.14 -0.04 -3.28
CA PRO A 509 10.73 0.49 -4.57
C PRO A 509 9.27 0.21 -4.91
N GLU A 510 8.68 -0.83 -4.30
CA GLU A 510 7.27 -1.21 -4.48
C GLU A 510 6.30 -0.09 -4.13
N PHE A 511 6.61 0.75 -3.14
CA PHE A 511 5.74 1.84 -2.71
C PHE A 511 5.61 2.96 -3.74
N LYS A 512 6.59 3.09 -4.66
CA LYS A 512 6.58 4.13 -5.71
C LYS A 512 6.08 3.62 -7.05
N SER A 513 5.71 2.35 -7.17
CA SER A 513 5.15 1.79 -8.41
C SER A 513 3.70 2.21 -8.61
N ARG A 514 3.36 2.61 -9.84
CA ARG A 514 2.01 3.01 -10.26
C ARG A 514 1.58 2.20 -11.49
N PRO A 515 0.31 1.90 -11.70
CA PRO A 515 -0.14 1.11 -12.84
C PRO A 515 0.17 1.78 -14.19
N THR A 516 0.18 3.12 -14.23
CA THR A 516 0.52 3.90 -15.43
C THR A 516 2.01 4.29 -15.51
N ARG A 517 2.76 4.11 -14.42
CA ARG A 517 4.19 4.43 -14.29
C ARG A 517 4.87 3.39 -13.40
N PRO A 518 5.08 2.16 -13.92
CA PRO A 518 5.72 1.07 -13.18
C PRO A 518 7.12 1.46 -12.72
N HIS A 519 7.52 0.97 -11.56
CA HIS A 519 8.84 1.28 -11.02
C HIS A 519 9.97 0.67 -11.88
N PRO A 520 11.05 1.42 -12.18
CA PRO A 520 12.10 1.01 -13.12
C PRO A 520 12.80 -0.30 -12.76
N LEU A 521 13.06 -0.57 -11.47
CA LEU A 521 13.70 -1.81 -11.04
C LEU A 521 12.82 -3.04 -11.28
N PHE A 522 11.51 -2.93 -11.06
CA PHE A 522 10.58 -4.02 -11.36
C PHE A 522 10.46 -4.25 -12.86
N GLN A 523 10.52 -3.19 -13.67
CA GLN A 523 10.55 -3.34 -15.14
C GLN A 523 11.85 -4.02 -15.60
N GLY A 524 13.01 -3.60 -15.08
CA GLY A 524 14.31 -4.21 -15.42
C GLY A 524 14.38 -5.68 -14.98
N PHE A 525 13.92 -5.99 -13.77
CA PHE A 525 13.86 -7.36 -13.26
C PHE A 525 12.97 -8.26 -14.13
N LEU A 526 11.77 -7.79 -14.42
CA LEU A 526 10.81 -8.58 -15.19
C LEU A 526 11.22 -8.72 -16.67
N ALA A 527 11.88 -7.72 -17.24
CA ALA A 527 12.45 -7.80 -18.58
C ALA A 527 13.54 -8.89 -18.67
N ALA A 528 14.46 -8.93 -17.69
CA ALA A 528 15.47 -9.96 -17.60
C ALA A 528 14.87 -11.36 -17.39
N ALA A 529 13.81 -11.48 -16.58
CA ALA A 529 13.10 -12.74 -16.38
C ALA A 529 12.43 -13.25 -17.67
N LEU A 530 11.82 -12.35 -18.45
CA LEU A 530 11.23 -12.68 -19.76
C LEU A 530 12.27 -13.10 -20.81
N GLU A 531 13.52 -12.68 -20.69
CA GLU A 531 14.62 -13.09 -21.56
C GLU A 531 15.22 -14.43 -21.15
N SER A 532 15.23 -14.75 -19.85
CA SER A 532 15.78 -15.99 -19.29
C SER A 532 14.87 -17.19 -19.53
N GLY A 533 13.56 -17.00 -19.60
CA GLY A 533 12.54 -18.04 -19.82
C GLY A 533 12.39 -18.52 -21.27
N LYS A 534 13.42 -18.38 -22.08
CA LYS A 534 13.46 -18.81 -23.50
C LYS A 534 14.26 -20.09 -23.68
#